data_12d21732bde41ef744a5fc683c984ae2
#
_entry.id   12d21732bde41ef744a5fc683c984ae2
#
_cell.length_a   1.000
_cell.length_b   1.000
_cell.length_c   1.000
_cell.angle_alpha   90.00
_cell.angle_beta   90.00
_cell.angle_gamma   90.00
#
_symmetry.space_group_name_H-M   'P 1'
#
loop_
_entity.id
_entity.type
_entity.pdbx_description
1 polymer ?
#
loop_
_entity_poly.entity_id
_entity_poly.type
_entity_poly.pdbx_seq_one_letter_code
_entity_poly.pdbx_strand_id
1 'polypeptide(L)'
;IEAALLEGYGALVYDEEGPCGYLFYTISDRKLAVSEMAFSSEAGRRGLYAFLAGHQGSIRECLWYEPLDDTSYRTWPDGAEHCYIENRTFPFMLGRIVDPVAAFDGLSCDRRLSGELAFQLTDAFLPENSGIYVLRAEDGRIRALKEDVFYSLKCHIEDISGLPLGEHIPEPSFTLSASALAEWFFGAADLSELLALDLIRWLDGADRDQIQRLGDAMLPKQKNWINEWY
;
A
#
# COMPACT_ATOMS: atom_id res chain seq x y z
N ILE A 1 -12.64 14.88 13.28
CA ILE A 1 -13.85 14.50 14.06
C ILE A 1 -14.65 15.76 14.44
N GLU A 2 -14.03 16.77 15.06
CA GLU A 2 -14.75 18.00 15.48
C GLU A 2 -15.40 18.75 14.31
N ALA A 3 -14.72 18.91 13.20
CA ALA A 3 -15.26 19.58 12.01
C ALA A 3 -16.43 18.81 11.37
N ALA A 4 -16.38 17.49 11.34
CA ALA A 4 -17.44 16.65 10.79
C ALA A 4 -18.72 16.68 11.64
N LEU A 5 -18.60 16.91 12.96
CA LEU A 5 -19.72 17.02 13.89
C LEU A 5 -20.41 18.39 13.85
N LEU A 6 -19.74 19.44 13.34
CA LEU A 6 -20.30 20.79 13.29
C LEU A 6 -21.35 20.99 12.20
N GLU A 7 -21.31 20.18 11.12
CA GLU A 7 -22.16 20.36 9.94
C GLU A 7 -22.97 19.11 9.54
N GLY A 8 -22.89 18.00 10.31
CA GLY A 8 -23.48 16.72 9.93
C GLY A 8 -24.06 15.93 11.08
N TYR A 9 -24.40 14.70 10.78
CA TYR A 9 -24.92 13.70 11.70
C TYR A 9 -23.91 12.59 11.89
N GLY A 10 -23.97 11.92 13.06
CA GLY A 10 -23.19 10.72 13.34
C GLY A 10 -24.11 9.54 13.67
N ALA A 11 -23.67 8.34 13.29
CA ALA A 11 -24.27 7.09 13.71
C ALA A 11 -23.20 6.17 14.30
N LEU A 12 -23.58 5.42 15.35
CA LEU A 12 -22.75 4.45 16.04
C LEU A 12 -23.44 3.09 16.00
N VAL A 13 -22.68 2.05 15.74
CA VAL A 13 -23.14 0.66 15.83
C VAL A 13 -22.46 0.00 17.01
N TYR A 14 -23.25 -0.74 17.77
CA TYR A 14 -22.80 -1.51 18.93
C TYR A 14 -23.08 -2.98 18.72
N ASP A 15 -22.21 -3.83 19.22
CA ASP A 15 -22.43 -5.25 19.45
C ASP A 15 -22.35 -5.56 20.96
N GLU A 16 -22.27 -6.84 21.32
CA GLU A 16 -22.20 -7.27 22.72
C GLU A 16 -20.91 -6.83 23.44
N GLU A 17 -19.84 -6.54 22.69
CA GLU A 17 -18.54 -6.14 23.22
C GLU A 17 -18.40 -4.60 23.31
N GLY A 18 -19.28 -3.85 22.65
CA GLY A 18 -19.26 -2.38 22.67
C GLY A 18 -19.42 -1.73 21.31
N PRO A 19 -18.92 -0.50 21.12
CA PRO A 19 -18.98 0.20 19.84
C PRO A 19 -18.10 -0.50 18.81
N CYS A 20 -18.68 -0.94 17.69
CA CYS A 20 -18.01 -1.70 16.65
C CYS A 20 -18.03 -1.04 15.26
N GLY A 21 -18.65 0.14 15.12
CA GLY A 21 -18.62 0.91 13.89
C GLY A 21 -19.24 2.29 14.07
N TYR A 22 -18.80 3.25 13.24
CA TYR A 22 -19.36 4.59 13.19
C TYR A 22 -19.32 5.15 11.77
N LEU A 23 -20.17 6.16 11.52
CA LEU A 23 -20.07 6.99 10.33
C LEU A 23 -20.51 8.43 10.65
N PHE A 24 -19.95 9.38 9.87
CA PHE A 24 -20.41 10.77 9.82
C PHE A 24 -20.99 11.03 8.44
N TYR A 25 -22.09 11.76 8.38
CA TYR A 25 -22.81 11.99 7.13
C TYR A 25 -23.58 13.29 7.11
N THR A 26 -23.89 13.75 5.93
CA THR A 26 -24.80 14.87 5.67
C THR A 26 -25.92 14.42 4.75
N ILE A 27 -27.07 15.10 4.84
CA ILE A 27 -28.18 14.87 3.90
C ILE A 27 -28.55 16.22 3.28
N SER A 28 -28.50 16.29 1.96
CA SER A 28 -28.96 17.45 1.18
C SER A 28 -29.56 16.96 -0.13
N ASP A 29 -30.65 17.58 -0.59
CA ASP A 29 -31.30 17.29 -1.87
C ASP A 29 -31.57 15.80 -2.14
N ARG A 30 -31.96 15.07 -1.10
CA ARG A 30 -32.20 13.61 -1.14
C ARG A 30 -30.95 12.79 -1.45
N LYS A 31 -29.77 13.32 -1.17
CA LYS A 31 -28.49 12.63 -1.20
C LYS A 31 -27.95 12.53 0.21
N LEU A 32 -27.47 11.34 0.56
CA LEU A 32 -26.73 11.10 1.78
C LEU A 32 -25.26 10.96 1.42
N ALA A 33 -24.42 11.85 1.94
CA ALA A 33 -22.98 11.81 1.73
C ALA A 33 -22.29 11.44 3.05
N VAL A 34 -21.60 10.31 3.08
CA VAL A 34 -20.78 9.87 4.20
C VAL A 34 -19.40 10.49 4.06
N SER A 35 -19.02 11.31 5.03
CA SER A 35 -17.69 11.93 5.07
C SER A 35 -16.65 11.01 5.69
N GLU A 36 -17.05 10.15 6.63
CA GLU A 36 -16.14 9.21 7.29
C GLU A 36 -16.92 7.96 7.71
N MET A 37 -16.35 6.79 7.54
CA MET A 37 -16.93 5.53 8.00
C MET A 37 -15.80 4.58 8.41
N ALA A 38 -15.93 4.00 9.61
CA ALA A 38 -15.01 2.98 10.09
C ALA A 38 -15.76 1.89 10.89
N PHE A 39 -15.21 0.68 10.86
CA PHE A 39 -15.74 -0.46 11.60
C PHE A 39 -14.58 -1.40 11.99
N SER A 40 -14.73 -2.03 13.15
CA SER A 40 -13.76 -2.99 13.70
C SER A 40 -14.19 -4.45 13.50
N SER A 41 -15.43 -4.69 13.07
CA SER A 41 -15.99 -6.02 12.92
C SER A 41 -16.96 -6.10 11.74
N GLU A 42 -17.26 -7.32 11.30
CA GLU A 42 -18.29 -7.57 10.28
C GLU A 42 -19.70 -7.17 10.78
N ALA A 43 -19.94 -7.29 12.07
CA ALA A 43 -21.20 -6.81 12.69
C ALA A 43 -21.32 -5.29 12.58
N GLY A 44 -20.23 -4.56 12.86
CA GLY A 44 -20.14 -3.12 12.66
C GLY A 44 -20.42 -2.71 11.23
N ARG A 45 -19.74 -3.35 10.25
CA ARG A 45 -19.94 -3.10 8.83
C ARG A 45 -21.40 -3.30 8.40
N ARG A 46 -22.00 -4.43 8.76
CA ARG A 46 -23.40 -4.73 8.45
C ARG A 46 -24.36 -3.75 9.09
N GLY A 47 -24.10 -3.35 10.33
CA GLY A 47 -24.91 -2.37 11.04
C GLY A 47 -24.91 -1.01 10.36
N LEU A 48 -23.73 -0.54 9.89
CA LEU A 48 -23.61 0.71 9.15
C LEU A 48 -24.34 0.66 7.81
N TYR A 49 -24.21 -0.43 7.04
CA TYR A 49 -24.96 -0.58 5.78
C TYR A 49 -26.46 -0.70 5.99
N ALA A 50 -26.91 -1.39 7.06
CA ALA A 50 -28.32 -1.43 7.42
C ALA A 50 -28.85 -0.05 7.79
N PHE A 51 -28.07 0.76 8.50
CA PHE A 51 -28.40 2.15 8.79
C PHE A 51 -28.56 2.98 7.50
N LEU A 52 -27.61 2.89 6.56
CA LEU A 52 -27.71 3.58 5.27
C LEU A 52 -28.94 3.13 4.47
N ALA A 53 -29.19 1.82 4.43
CA ALA A 53 -30.37 1.24 3.79
C ALA A 53 -31.70 1.70 4.42
N GLY A 54 -31.71 1.98 5.72
CA GLY A 54 -32.88 2.52 6.41
C GLY A 54 -33.38 3.88 5.88
N HIS A 55 -32.53 4.59 5.13
CA HIS A 55 -32.90 5.87 4.51
C HIS A 55 -33.55 5.73 3.12
N GLN A 56 -33.70 4.52 2.59
CA GLN A 56 -34.21 4.24 1.22
C GLN A 56 -35.52 4.97 0.86
N GLY A 57 -36.37 5.28 1.82
CA GLY A 57 -37.62 6.01 1.56
C GLY A 57 -37.45 7.53 1.38
N SER A 58 -36.36 8.10 1.85
CA SER A 58 -36.13 9.56 1.90
C SER A 58 -34.99 10.04 1.00
N ILE A 59 -34.02 9.20 0.72
CA ILE A 59 -32.87 9.52 -0.16
C ILE A 59 -32.95 8.76 -1.46
N ARG A 60 -32.30 9.30 -2.49
CA ARG A 60 -32.15 8.70 -3.83
C ARG A 60 -30.76 8.17 -4.09
N GLU A 61 -29.77 8.78 -3.46
CA GLU A 61 -28.35 8.51 -3.67
C GLU A 61 -27.63 8.47 -2.32
N CYS A 62 -26.81 7.45 -2.14
CA CYS A 62 -25.90 7.37 -1.01
C CYS A 62 -24.48 7.32 -1.55
N LEU A 63 -23.62 8.23 -1.11
CA LEU A 63 -22.24 8.35 -1.54
C LEU A 63 -21.32 8.13 -0.35
N TRP A 64 -20.27 7.33 -0.55
CA TRP A 64 -19.17 7.20 0.40
C TRP A 64 -17.86 6.90 -0.30
N TYR A 65 -16.77 7.06 0.43
CA TYR A 65 -15.43 6.71 -0.04
C TYR A 65 -15.02 5.38 0.56
N GLU A 66 -14.37 4.54 -0.23
CA GLU A 66 -13.87 3.24 0.20
C GLU A 66 -12.52 2.93 -0.46
N PRO A 67 -11.72 2.00 0.11
CA PRO A 67 -10.50 1.51 -0.54
C PRO A 67 -10.79 0.98 -1.94
N LEU A 68 -9.85 1.18 -2.86
CA LEU A 68 -9.99 0.76 -4.26
C LEU A 68 -10.26 -0.75 -4.42
N ASP A 69 -9.76 -1.54 -3.49
CA ASP A 69 -9.88 -3.00 -3.45
C ASP A 69 -11.06 -3.49 -2.59
N ASP A 70 -11.94 -2.59 -2.15
CA ASP A 70 -13.15 -3.01 -1.43
C ASP A 70 -14.09 -3.77 -2.38
N THR A 71 -14.52 -4.92 -1.90
CA THR A 71 -15.44 -5.81 -2.66
C THR A 71 -16.73 -6.09 -1.89
N SER A 72 -17.02 -5.29 -0.86
CA SER A 72 -18.19 -5.48 0.01
C SER A 72 -19.52 -5.46 -0.76
N TYR A 73 -19.59 -4.71 -1.86
CA TYR A 73 -20.75 -4.65 -2.75
C TYR A 73 -21.18 -6.04 -3.28
N ARG A 74 -20.26 -7.03 -3.35
CA ARG A 74 -20.57 -8.40 -3.78
C ARG A 74 -21.47 -9.16 -2.79
N THR A 75 -21.56 -8.68 -1.57
CA THR A 75 -22.40 -9.30 -0.52
C THR A 75 -23.78 -8.66 -0.43
N TRP A 76 -24.05 -7.63 -1.24
CA TRP A 76 -25.34 -6.98 -1.24
C TRP A 76 -26.35 -7.80 -2.02
N PRO A 77 -27.61 -7.83 -1.58
CA PRO A 77 -28.66 -8.50 -2.35
C PRO A 77 -28.83 -7.80 -3.70
N ASP A 78 -29.19 -8.55 -4.70
CA ASP A 78 -29.52 -8.01 -6.00
C ASP A 78 -30.53 -6.87 -5.84
N GLY A 79 -30.18 -5.71 -6.35
CA GLY A 79 -31.01 -4.53 -6.24
C GLY A 79 -32.29 -4.68 -7.04
N ALA A 80 -33.32 -3.96 -6.63
CA ALA A 80 -34.51 -3.77 -7.45
C ALA A 80 -34.13 -3.10 -8.79
N GLU A 81 -34.97 -3.23 -9.78
CA GLU A 81 -34.78 -2.83 -11.20
C GLU A 81 -34.23 -1.42 -11.46
N HIS A 82 -34.06 -0.59 -10.42
CA HIS A 82 -33.56 0.79 -10.49
C HIS A 82 -32.41 1.09 -9.52
N CYS A 83 -31.83 0.06 -8.88
CA CYS A 83 -30.66 0.23 -8.02
C CYS A 83 -29.40 -0.11 -8.83
N TYR A 84 -28.48 0.83 -8.91
CA TYR A 84 -27.16 0.64 -9.51
C TYR A 84 -26.06 1.16 -8.59
N ILE A 85 -24.90 0.54 -8.72
CA ILE A 85 -23.69 0.97 -8.05
C ILE A 85 -22.83 1.65 -9.11
N GLU A 86 -22.40 2.87 -8.83
CA GLU A 86 -21.45 3.59 -9.65
C GLU A 86 -20.15 3.76 -8.85
N ASN A 87 -19.05 3.20 -9.35
CA ASN A 87 -17.72 3.37 -8.77
C ASN A 87 -16.94 4.39 -9.60
N ARG A 88 -16.40 5.40 -8.92
CA ARG A 88 -15.49 6.39 -9.50
C ARG A 88 -14.17 6.33 -8.77
N THR A 89 -13.11 6.13 -9.51
CA THR A 89 -11.75 6.15 -8.96
C THR A 89 -11.06 7.46 -9.33
N PHE A 90 -10.32 8.01 -8.40
CA PHE A 90 -9.49 9.18 -8.64
C PHE A 90 -8.20 9.08 -7.82
N PRO A 91 -7.07 9.58 -8.35
CA PRO A 91 -5.84 9.64 -7.60
C PRO A 91 -5.99 10.66 -6.47
N PHE A 92 -5.80 10.22 -5.23
CA PHE A 92 -5.97 11.08 -4.07
C PHE A 92 -4.64 11.53 -3.50
N MET A 93 -3.67 10.64 -3.47
CA MET A 93 -2.37 10.91 -2.88
C MET A 93 -1.25 10.35 -3.76
N LEU A 94 -0.14 11.09 -3.79
CA LEU A 94 1.10 10.64 -4.42
C LEU A 94 2.15 10.44 -3.33
N GLY A 95 2.70 9.24 -3.24
CA GLY A 95 3.81 8.91 -2.37
C GLY A 95 5.14 8.89 -3.12
N ARG A 96 6.21 9.34 -2.48
CA ARG A 96 7.57 9.24 -3.01
C ARG A 96 8.53 8.79 -1.91
N ILE A 97 9.44 7.90 -2.25
CA ILE A 97 10.54 7.51 -1.38
C ILE A 97 11.69 8.48 -1.62
N VAL A 98 12.09 9.20 -0.58
CA VAL A 98 13.18 10.18 -0.65
C VAL A 98 14.53 9.59 -0.27
N ASP A 99 14.55 8.54 0.53
CA ASP A 99 15.72 7.75 0.91
C ASP A 99 15.36 6.26 0.87
N PRO A 100 15.68 5.56 -0.23
CA PRO A 100 15.31 4.14 -0.35
C PRO A 100 15.96 3.25 0.70
N VAL A 101 17.22 3.50 1.09
CA VAL A 101 17.88 2.68 2.11
C VAL A 101 17.16 2.82 3.44
N ALA A 102 16.94 4.04 3.91
CA ALA A 102 16.24 4.28 5.17
C ALA A 102 14.78 3.79 5.14
N ALA A 103 14.12 3.82 3.97
CA ALA A 103 12.74 3.35 3.83
C ALA A 103 12.62 1.83 3.99
N PHE A 104 13.55 1.07 3.42
CA PHE A 104 13.48 -0.40 3.46
C PHE A 104 14.16 -1.00 4.68
N ASP A 105 15.21 -0.35 5.21
CA ASP A 105 16.01 -0.91 6.29
C ASP A 105 15.20 -1.02 7.59
N GLY A 106 15.18 -2.22 8.15
CA GLY A 106 14.44 -2.51 9.38
C GLY A 106 12.95 -2.85 9.20
N LEU A 107 12.41 -2.86 7.96
CA LEU A 107 11.05 -3.35 7.73
C LEU A 107 10.90 -4.80 8.21
N SER A 108 9.74 -5.08 8.79
CA SER A 108 9.41 -6.44 9.26
C SER A 108 8.95 -7.33 8.11
N CYS A 109 9.42 -8.57 8.08
CA CYS A 109 8.95 -9.61 7.16
C CYS A 109 8.69 -10.92 7.92
N ASP A 110 8.21 -11.98 7.24
CA ASP A 110 8.08 -13.29 7.86
C ASP A 110 9.45 -13.78 8.33
N ARG A 111 9.56 -14.24 9.58
CA ARG A 111 10.82 -14.75 10.16
C ARG A 111 11.41 -15.94 9.41
N ARG A 112 10.59 -16.67 8.66
CA ARG A 112 11.01 -17.80 7.84
C ARG A 112 11.49 -17.37 6.46
N LEU A 113 11.26 -16.10 6.10
CA LEU A 113 11.73 -15.55 4.84
C LEU A 113 13.23 -15.32 4.93
N SER A 114 13.96 -15.90 4.00
CA SER A 114 15.39 -15.71 3.84
C SER A 114 15.70 -15.61 2.35
N GLY A 115 16.47 -14.63 1.98
CA GLY A 115 16.87 -14.43 0.59
C GLY A 115 17.33 -13.01 0.33
N GLU A 116 17.87 -12.85 -0.86
CA GLU A 116 18.44 -11.58 -1.33
C GLU A 116 17.87 -11.24 -2.69
N LEU A 117 17.52 -9.97 -2.86
CA LEU A 117 16.96 -9.42 -4.09
C LEU A 117 17.70 -8.13 -4.44
N ALA A 118 18.22 -8.06 -5.66
CA ALA A 118 18.90 -6.88 -6.17
C ALA A 118 18.12 -6.26 -7.33
N PHE A 119 18.02 -4.93 -7.34
CA PHE A 119 17.38 -4.18 -8.41
C PHE A 119 18.13 -2.88 -8.70
N GLN A 120 17.98 -2.38 -9.92
CA GLN A 120 18.50 -1.09 -10.34
C GLN A 120 17.37 -0.04 -10.31
N LEU A 121 17.56 0.99 -9.51
CA LEU A 121 16.66 2.15 -9.44
C LEU A 121 17.14 3.25 -10.37
N THR A 122 16.21 3.86 -11.11
CA THR A 122 16.41 5.10 -11.84
C THR A 122 15.50 6.18 -11.27
N ASP A 123 16.08 7.25 -10.77
CA ASP A 123 15.38 8.41 -10.24
C ASP A 123 15.82 9.67 -10.98
N ALA A 124 14.96 10.18 -11.86
CA ALA A 124 15.26 11.37 -12.64
C ALA A 124 15.15 12.68 -11.83
N PHE A 125 14.43 12.66 -10.71
CA PHE A 125 14.22 13.85 -9.89
C PHE A 125 15.23 13.96 -8.74
N LEU A 126 15.62 12.84 -8.15
CA LEU A 126 16.69 12.73 -7.15
C LEU A 126 17.78 11.77 -7.71
N PRO A 127 18.68 12.26 -8.57
CA PRO A 127 19.69 11.42 -9.23
C PRO A 127 20.57 10.65 -8.24
N GLU A 128 20.78 11.19 -7.05
CA GLU A 128 21.50 10.55 -5.96
C GLU A 128 20.86 9.24 -5.47
N ASN A 129 19.56 9.06 -5.72
CA ASN A 129 18.86 7.81 -5.42
C ASN A 129 19.05 6.75 -6.51
N SER A 130 19.50 7.12 -7.71
CA SER A 130 19.78 6.15 -8.75
C SER A 130 20.94 5.26 -8.36
N GLY A 131 20.85 3.96 -8.67
CA GLY A 131 21.89 2.99 -8.35
C GLY A 131 21.34 1.58 -8.15
N ILE A 132 22.20 0.66 -7.75
CA ILE A 132 21.84 -0.72 -7.45
C ILE A 132 21.55 -0.83 -5.95
N TYR A 133 20.41 -1.42 -5.64
CA TYR A 133 19.95 -1.70 -4.28
C TYR A 133 19.84 -3.20 -4.06
N VAL A 134 20.19 -3.62 -2.84
CA VAL A 134 20.06 -5.00 -2.39
C VAL A 134 19.18 -5.02 -1.16
N LEU A 135 18.13 -5.82 -1.20
CA LEU A 135 17.27 -6.12 -0.06
C LEU A 135 17.59 -7.54 0.42
N ARG A 136 17.87 -7.71 1.69
CA ARG A 136 18.09 -9.01 2.34
C ARG A 136 17.03 -9.25 3.40
N ALA A 137 16.30 -10.34 3.27
CA ALA A 137 15.40 -10.82 4.32
C ALA A 137 16.15 -11.80 5.22
N GLU A 138 16.25 -11.48 6.50
CA GLU A 138 16.92 -12.30 7.51
C GLU A 138 16.31 -12.02 8.88
N ASP A 139 16.07 -13.06 9.67
CA ASP A 139 15.56 -12.99 11.05
C ASP A 139 14.28 -12.14 11.23
N GLY A 140 13.42 -12.11 10.21
CA GLY A 140 12.15 -11.36 10.22
C GLY A 140 12.30 -9.88 9.95
N ARG A 141 13.43 -9.46 9.40
CA ARG A 141 13.70 -8.07 9.00
C ARG A 141 14.28 -7.99 7.60
N ILE A 142 14.02 -6.87 6.95
CA ILE A 142 14.67 -6.50 5.69
C ILE A 142 15.84 -5.58 6.03
N ARG A 143 17.00 -5.88 5.44
CA ARG A 143 18.15 -4.98 5.38
C ARG A 143 18.28 -4.44 3.97
N ALA A 144 18.50 -3.14 3.86
CA ALA A 144 18.66 -2.46 2.60
C ALA A 144 20.08 -1.88 2.46
N LEU A 145 20.68 -2.09 1.31
CA LEU A 145 22.03 -1.61 0.99
C LEU A 145 21.99 -0.95 -0.39
N LYS A 146 22.80 0.07 -0.59
CA LYS A 146 23.05 0.69 -1.89
C LYS A 146 24.49 0.49 -2.28
N GLU A 147 24.76 0.17 -3.55
CA GLU A 147 26.11 -0.18 -4.05
C GLU A 147 27.14 0.92 -3.84
N ASP A 148 26.77 2.18 -4.04
CA ASP A 148 27.70 3.33 -3.92
C ASP A 148 28.40 3.44 -2.58
N VAL A 149 27.75 2.97 -1.50
CA VAL A 149 28.32 2.95 -0.16
C VAL A 149 29.45 1.95 -0.03
N PHE A 150 29.37 0.83 -0.78
CA PHE A 150 30.39 -0.22 -0.78
C PHE A 150 31.68 0.19 -1.54
N TYR A 151 31.53 0.86 -2.67
CA TYR A 151 32.70 1.36 -3.42
C TYR A 151 33.42 2.46 -2.68
N SER A 152 32.71 3.36 -2.03
CA SER A 152 33.32 4.43 -1.21
C SER A 152 34.08 3.86 0.01
N LEU A 153 33.57 2.84 0.66
CA LEU A 153 34.26 2.14 1.74
C LEU A 153 35.50 1.39 1.24
N LYS A 154 35.43 0.74 0.07
CA LYS A 154 36.54 0.00 -0.53
C LYS A 154 37.71 0.90 -0.95
N CYS A 155 37.45 2.13 -1.40
CA CYS A 155 38.49 3.04 -1.88
C CYS A 155 39.21 3.84 -0.78
N HIS A 156 38.70 3.86 0.45
CA HIS A 156 39.23 4.68 1.53
C HIS A 156 39.87 3.92 2.69
N ILE A 157 39.83 2.59 2.66
CA ILE A 157 40.37 1.77 3.76
C ILE A 157 41.36 0.75 3.19
N GLU A 158 42.64 1.10 3.23
CA GLU A 158 43.75 0.20 2.85
C GLU A 158 44.02 -0.93 3.87
N ASP A 159 43.38 -0.91 5.04
CA ASP A 159 43.55 -1.94 6.07
C ASP A 159 42.22 -2.32 6.73
N ILE A 160 41.54 -3.29 6.13
CA ILE A 160 40.29 -3.85 6.67
C ILE A 160 40.54 -5.31 7.10
N SER A 161 41.48 -5.53 8.01
CA SER A 161 41.73 -6.88 8.54
C SER A 161 40.64 -7.41 9.48
N GLY A 162 39.51 -6.72 9.64
CA GLY A 162 38.42 -7.08 10.54
C GLY A 162 37.00 -6.98 9.98
N LEU A 163 36.81 -6.50 8.75
CA LEU A 163 35.48 -6.51 8.11
C LEU A 163 35.37 -7.73 7.17
N PRO A 164 34.19 -8.34 7.02
CA PRO A 164 34.01 -9.42 6.05
C PRO A 164 34.21 -8.88 4.63
N LEU A 165 35.46 -8.93 4.18
CA LEU A 165 35.89 -8.64 2.82
C LEU A 165 35.27 -9.68 1.91
N GLY A 166 34.22 -9.35 1.20
CA GLY A 166 33.71 -10.23 0.17
C GLY A 166 32.19 -10.38 0.08
N GLU A 167 31.41 -9.48 0.63
CA GLU A 167 30.01 -9.49 0.25
C GLU A 167 29.90 -9.19 -1.24
N HIS A 168 29.65 -10.25 -2.00
CA HIS A 168 29.36 -10.16 -3.42
C HIS A 168 28.02 -9.40 -3.54
N ILE A 169 28.04 -8.24 -4.18
CA ILE A 169 26.79 -7.56 -4.55
C ILE A 169 26.23 -8.35 -5.73
N PRO A 170 25.05 -8.92 -5.60
CA PRO A 170 24.45 -9.66 -6.69
C PRO A 170 24.14 -8.71 -7.85
N GLU A 171 24.23 -9.21 -9.07
CA GLU A 171 23.77 -8.47 -10.23
C GLU A 171 22.28 -8.14 -10.09
N PRO A 172 21.84 -6.93 -10.47
CA PRO A 172 20.44 -6.58 -10.38
C PRO A 172 19.59 -7.48 -11.28
N SER A 173 18.47 -7.95 -10.75
CA SER A 173 17.56 -8.84 -11.46
C SER A 173 16.58 -8.09 -12.36
N PHE A 174 16.27 -6.83 -12.02
CA PHE A 174 15.38 -5.98 -12.79
C PHE A 174 15.68 -4.50 -12.57
N THR A 175 15.11 -3.67 -13.43
CA THR A 175 15.17 -2.20 -13.31
C THR A 175 13.78 -1.64 -13.08
N LEU A 176 13.69 -0.54 -12.31
CA LEU A 176 12.45 0.20 -12.07
C LEU A 176 12.71 1.69 -11.89
N SER A 177 11.64 2.48 -12.05
CA SER A 177 11.64 3.92 -11.77
C SER A 177 11.30 4.20 -10.31
N ALA A 178 11.53 5.44 -9.87
CA ALA A 178 11.13 5.89 -8.52
C ALA A 178 9.60 5.79 -8.29
N SER A 179 8.78 5.96 -9.33
CA SER A 179 7.32 5.77 -9.20
C SER A 179 6.96 4.31 -9.00
N ALA A 180 7.54 3.39 -9.79
CA ALA A 180 7.31 1.96 -9.62
C ALA A 180 7.81 1.46 -8.25
N LEU A 181 8.94 2.00 -7.77
CA LEU A 181 9.44 1.72 -6.43
C LEU A 181 8.45 2.14 -5.35
N ALA A 182 7.83 3.32 -5.49
CA ALA A 182 6.83 3.81 -4.55
C ALA A 182 5.57 2.92 -4.55
N GLU A 183 5.07 2.51 -5.71
CA GLU A 183 3.92 1.60 -5.81
C GLU A 183 4.20 0.25 -5.13
N TRP A 184 5.39 -0.30 -5.35
CA TRP A 184 5.82 -1.54 -4.71
C TRP A 184 5.99 -1.37 -3.19
N PHE A 185 6.70 -0.34 -2.76
CA PHE A 185 6.96 -0.07 -1.34
C PHE A 185 5.69 0.14 -0.53
N PHE A 186 4.75 0.93 -1.05
CA PHE A 186 3.46 1.17 -0.38
C PHE A 186 2.47 -0.01 -0.54
N GLY A 187 2.84 -1.07 -1.27
CA GLY A 187 1.98 -2.22 -1.48
C GLY A 187 0.77 -1.94 -2.36
N ALA A 188 0.82 -0.89 -3.19
CA ALA A 188 -0.22 -0.60 -4.18
C ALA A 188 -0.20 -1.63 -5.32
N ALA A 189 0.99 -2.10 -5.70
CA ALA A 189 1.20 -3.14 -6.68
C ALA A 189 2.29 -4.12 -6.21
N ASP A 190 2.17 -5.39 -6.55
CA ASP A 190 3.23 -6.39 -6.42
C ASP A 190 4.12 -6.42 -7.69
N LEU A 191 5.22 -7.20 -7.65
CA LEU A 191 6.14 -7.26 -8.78
C LEU A 191 5.49 -7.82 -10.05
N SER A 192 4.51 -8.72 -9.93
CA SER A 192 3.78 -9.24 -11.08
C SER A 192 2.90 -8.20 -11.75
N GLU A 193 2.22 -7.37 -10.96
CA GLU A 193 1.40 -6.27 -11.48
C GLU A 193 2.27 -5.19 -12.12
N LEU A 194 3.39 -4.82 -11.48
CA LEU A 194 4.35 -3.87 -12.07
C LEU A 194 4.91 -4.36 -13.40
N LEU A 195 5.18 -5.65 -13.51
CA LEU A 195 5.60 -6.26 -14.77
C LEU A 195 4.51 -6.22 -15.82
N ALA A 196 3.26 -6.57 -15.46
CA ALA A 196 2.11 -6.55 -16.37
C ALA A 196 1.81 -5.13 -16.89
N LEU A 197 2.16 -4.10 -16.12
CA LEU A 197 2.02 -2.69 -16.49
C LEU A 197 3.26 -2.11 -17.20
N ASP A 198 4.29 -2.93 -17.48
CA ASP A 198 5.58 -2.51 -18.06
C ASP A 198 6.32 -1.44 -17.23
N LEU A 199 6.10 -1.45 -15.91
CA LEU A 199 6.74 -0.53 -14.95
C LEU A 199 8.07 -1.05 -14.41
N ILE A 200 8.35 -2.34 -14.58
CA ILE A 200 9.64 -2.97 -14.32
C ILE A 200 10.13 -3.69 -15.57
N ARG A 201 11.44 -3.80 -15.71
CA ARG A 201 12.10 -4.56 -16.80
C ARG A 201 13.07 -5.57 -16.21
N TRP A 202 12.86 -6.84 -16.54
CA TRP A 202 13.79 -7.89 -16.18
C TRP A 202 15.13 -7.75 -16.90
N LEU A 203 16.20 -8.04 -16.20
CA LEU A 203 17.54 -8.16 -16.77
C LEU A 203 17.84 -9.62 -17.11
N ASP A 204 18.82 -9.83 -17.99
CA ASP A 204 19.21 -11.16 -18.46
C ASP A 204 19.82 -11.99 -17.32
N GLY A 205 19.51 -13.29 -17.30
CA GLY A 205 20.04 -14.23 -16.32
C GLY A 205 19.26 -14.32 -14.99
N ALA A 206 18.25 -13.47 -14.77
CA ALA A 206 17.46 -13.51 -13.55
C ALA A 206 16.50 -14.72 -13.52
N ASP A 207 16.47 -15.43 -12.38
CA ASP A 207 15.40 -16.39 -12.07
C ASP A 207 14.12 -15.61 -11.67
N ARG A 208 13.32 -15.29 -12.68
CA ARG A 208 12.14 -14.41 -12.55
C ARG A 208 11.15 -14.92 -11.52
N ASP A 209 10.86 -16.22 -11.53
CA ASP A 209 9.88 -16.82 -10.63
C ASP A 209 10.34 -16.79 -9.17
N GLN A 210 11.62 -17.02 -8.94
CA GLN A 210 12.20 -16.94 -7.59
C GLN A 210 12.21 -15.50 -7.09
N ILE A 211 12.69 -14.56 -7.89
CA ILE A 211 12.79 -13.14 -7.54
C ILE A 211 11.41 -12.54 -7.28
N GLN A 212 10.43 -12.85 -8.13
CA GLN A 212 9.06 -12.37 -7.94
C GLN A 212 8.47 -12.89 -6.62
N ARG A 213 8.54 -14.20 -6.36
CA ARG A 213 8.06 -14.77 -5.09
C ARG A 213 8.74 -14.15 -3.88
N LEU A 214 10.04 -13.90 -3.96
CA LEU A 214 10.80 -13.29 -2.87
C LEU A 214 10.37 -11.83 -2.67
N GLY A 215 10.28 -11.05 -3.74
CA GLY A 215 9.86 -9.66 -3.68
C GLY A 215 8.44 -9.48 -3.14
N ASP A 216 7.50 -10.30 -3.60
CA ASP A 216 6.11 -10.27 -3.11
C ASP A 216 6.00 -10.72 -1.64
N ALA A 217 6.91 -11.59 -1.18
CA ALA A 217 6.98 -12.00 0.22
C ALA A 217 7.67 -10.95 1.11
N MET A 218 8.65 -10.21 0.59
CA MET A 218 9.30 -9.09 1.30
C MET A 218 8.35 -7.91 1.46
N LEU A 219 7.65 -7.55 0.39
CA LEU A 219 6.76 -6.39 0.32
C LEU A 219 5.40 -6.85 -0.22
N PRO A 220 4.56 -7.44 0.62
CA PRO A 220 3.25 -7.90 0.20
C PRO A 220 2.33 -6.74 -0.12
N LYS A 221 1.44 -6.95 -1.09
CA LYS A 221 0.37 -6.01 -1.40
C LYS A 221 -0.45 -5.67 -0.16
N GLN A 222 -0.73 -4.41 0.04
CA GLN A 222 -1.44 -3.89 1.20
C GLN A 222 -2.63 -3.04 0.78
N LYS A 223 -3.63 -2.99 1.64
CA LYS A 223 -4.72 -2.03 1.49
C LYS A 223 -4.25 -0.66 1.94
N ASN A 224 -4.11 0.25 0.99
CA ASN A 224 -3.76 1.63 1.26
C ASN A 224 -5.05 2.46 1.29
N TRP A 225 -5.36 3.02 2.44
CA TRP A 225 -6.52 3.85 2.63
C TRP A 225 -6.20 5.06 3.51
N ILE A 226 -6.52 6.25 3.01
CA ILE A 226 -6.49 7.48 3.78
C ILE A 226 -7.83 8.18 3.55
N ASN A 227 -8.53 8.47 4.64
CA ASN A 227 -9.81 9.16 4.62
C ASN A 227 -9.70 10.55 5.29
N GLU A 228 -8.54 11.17 5.22
CA GLU A 228 -8.31 12.51 5.76
C GLU A 228 -8.12 13.50 4.60
N TRP A 229 -8.93 14.54 4.62
CA TRP A 229 -8.84 15.66 3.68
C TRP A 229 -8.16 16.83 4.40
N TYR A 230 -7.06 17.32 3.87
CA TYR A 230 -6.34 18.46 4.40
C TYR A 230 -6.78 19.76 3.73
#